data_5ddd6f16141b4fc684b6405a925af2c6
#
_entry.id   5ddd6f16141b4fc684b6405a925af2c6
#
_cell.length_a   1.000
_cell.length_b   1.000
_cell.length_c   1.000
_cell.angle_alpha   90.00
_cell.angle_beta   90.00
_cell.angle_gamma   90.00
#
_symmetry.space_group_name_H-M   'P 1'
#
loop_
_entity.id
_entity.type
_entity.pdbx_description
1 polymer ?
#
loop_
_entity_poly.entity_id
_entity_poly.type
_entity_poly.pdbx_seq_one_letter_code
_entity_poly.pdbx_strand_id
1 'polypeptide(L)'
;ALKFDFGSLVADGAPLRVVGNLPYNISTPILFHLADYADKVKDMTFMLQKEVVMRMVGDPGTEEYGRLSVMLQYRFNMRRVFDVPPGAFRPAPKVMSSIVRMVPRPAAECTAMDYALLGKVVTAAFGQRRKTLRNTLRDYLDEADFAALGIDPGLRGERLSVDDFVRIANHVAAKGPQPA
;
A
#
# COMPACT_ATOMS: atom_id res chain seq x y z
N ALA A 1 5.09 8.69 17.14
CA ALA A 1 3.99 8.36 16.23
C ALA A 1 4.03 6.88 15.80
N LEU A 2 5.19 6.34 15.42
CA LEU A 2 5.31 4.99 14.88
C LEU A 2 4.95 3.83 15.84
N LYS A 3 4.93 4.12 17.15
CA LYS A 3 4.58 3.15 18.20
C LYS A 3 3.29 3.52 18.93
N PHE A 4 2.60 4.55 18.46
CA PHE A 4 1.39 5.02 19.11
C PHE A 4 0.21 4.11 18.76
N ASP A 5 -0.56 3.73 19.75
CA ASP A 5 -1.81 2.98 19.57
C ASP A 5 -2.96 3.95 19.27
N PHE A 6 -3.25 4.15 17.99
CA PHE A 6 -4.38 4.99 17.57
C PHE A 6 -5.73 4.41 17.97
N GLY A 7 -5.79 3.09 18.22
CA GLY A 7 -7.00 2.45 18.72
C GLY A 7 -7.44 2.95 20.07
N SER A 8 -6.49 3.42 20.91
CA SER A 8 -6.80 3.99 22.22
C SER A 8 -7.58 5.32 22.18
N LEU A 9 -7.60 5.96 21.01
CA LEU A 9 -8.33 7.22 20.79
C LEU A 9 -9.78 6.99 20.37
N VAL A 10 -10.16 5.77 20.03
CA VAL A 10 -11.53 5.43 19.63
C VAL A 10 -12.35 5.23 20.91
N ALA A 11 -12.86 6.32 21.47
CA ALA A 11 -13.84 6.27 22.55
C ALA A 11 -15.23 6.03 21.97
N ASP A 12 -16.05 5.22 22.65
CA ASP A 12 -17.47 5.01 22.35
C ASP A 12 -17.77 4.45 20.92
N GLY A 13 -16.78 3.84 20.29
CA GLY A 13 -16.96 3.24 18.95
C GLY A 13 -17.03 4.24 17.80
N ALA A 14 -16.82 5.54 18.03
CA ALA A 14 -16.80 6.54 16.98
C ALA A 14 -15.49 6.46 16.18
N PRO A 15 -15.54 6.36 14.84
CA PRO A 15 -14.32 6.27 14.03
C PRO A 15 -13.53 7.58 14.04
N LEU A 16 -12.20 7.47 14.00
CA LEU A 16 -11.30 8.61 13.99
C LEU A 16 -11.27 9.33 12.64
N ARG A 17 -11.11 10.62 12.68
CA ARG A 17 -10.59 11.42 11.55
C ARG A 17 -9.16 11.83 11.85
N VAL A 18 -8.27 11.59 10.90
CA VAL A 18 -6.85 11.90 11.06
C VAL A 18 -6.44 12.93 10.02
N VAL A 19 -5.86 14.02 10.51
CA VAL A 19 -5.37 15.12 9.65
C VAL A 19 -3.95 15.45 10.06
N GLY A 20 -3.09 15.68 9.10
CA GLY A 20 -1.72 16.07 9.43
C GLY A 20 -0.88 16.51 8.25
N ASN A 21 0.15 17.29 8.59
CA ASN A 21 1.29 17.54 7.74
C ASN A 21 2.40 16.59 8.18
N LEU A 22 2.65 15.53 7.41
CA LEU A 22 3.59 14.49 7.82
C LEU A 22 5.04 14.90 7.52
N PRO A 23 5.96 14.69 8.47
CA PRO A 23 7.38 14.87 8.23
C PRO A 23 7.87 13.99 7.09
N TYR A 24 8.67 14.54 6.18
CA TYR A 24 9.08 13.87 4.95
C TYR A 24 9.86 12.58 5.18
N ASN A 25 10.72 12.56 6.20
CA ASN A 25 11.59 11.43 6.50
C ASN A 25 10.90 10.22 7.12
N ILE A 26 9.68 10.39 7.68
CA ILE A 26 8.95 9.31 8.36
C ILE A 26 7.54 9.08 7.79
N SER A 27 7.19 9.74 6.67
CA SER A 27 5.85 9.67 6.11
C SER A 27 5.44 8.26 5.71
N THR A 28 6.29 7.53 4.99
CA THR A 28 5.99 6.15 4.56
C THR A 28 5.79 5.20 5.75
N PRO A 29 6.68 5.14 6.75
CA PRO A 29 6.44 4.31 7.94
C PRO A 29 5.16 4.68 8.70
N ILE A 30 4.81 5.97 8.82
CA ILE A 30 3.56 6.41 9.46
C ILE A 30 2.35 5.91 8.68
N LEU A 31 2.36 6.01 7.35
CA LEU A 31 1.26 5.54 6.51
C LEU A 31 1.04 4.04 6.66
N PHE A 32 2.10 3.23 6.68
CA PHE A 32 1.98 1.80 6.95
C PHE A 32 1.46 1.50 8.36
N HIS A 33 1.90 2.25 9.35
CA HIS A 33 1.39 2.10 10.71
C HIS A 33 -0.11 2.43 10.80
N LEU A 34 -0.55 3.50 10.17
CA LEU A 34 -1.95 3.91 10.12
C LEU A 34 -2.83 2.91 9.35
N ALA A 35 -2.26 2.21 8.36
CA ALA A 35 -2.98 1.18 7.62
C ALA A 35 -3.46 0.04 8.53
N ASP A 36 -2.76 -0.25 9.62
CA ASP A 36 -3.16 -1.26 10.60
C ASP A 36 -4.42 -0.85 11.39
N TYR A 37 -4.78 0.43 11.37
CA TYR A 37 -5.95 1.00 12.04
C TYR A 37 -7.07 1.38 11.08
N ALA A 38 -7.06 0.88 9.85
CA ALA A 38 -8.05 1.24 8.82
C ALA A 38 -9.50 1.00 9.27
N ASP A 39 -9.75 -0.03 10.06
CA ASP A 39 -11.07 -0.37 10.61
C ASP A 39 -11.57 0.63 11.69
N LYS A 40 -10.68 1.47 12.23
CA LYS A 40 -10.96 2.45 13.29
C LYS A 40 -10.97 3.89 12.79
N VAL A 41 -10.75 4.09 11.50
CA VAL A 41 -10.61 5.40 10.88
C VAL A 41 -11.79 5.65 9.95
N LYS A 42 -12.38 6.84 10.02
CA LYS A 42 -13.41 7.31 9.08
C LYS A 42 -12.79 7.82 7.79
N ASP A 43 -11.83 8.71 7.91
CA ASP A 43 -11.03 9.24 6.82
C ASP A 43 -9.71 9.82 7.33
N MET A 44 -8.76 9.98 6.43
CA MET A 44 -7.50 10.65 6.69
C MET A 44 -7.20 11.65 5.57
N THR A 45 -6.64 12.79 5.94
CA THR A 45 -6.21 13.83 5.00
C THR A 45 -4.82 14.29 5.39
N PHE A 46 -3.87 14.12 4.48
CA PHE A 46 -2.48 14.46 4.74
C PHE A 46 -1.91 15.38 3.67
N MET A 47 -0.99 16.24 4.11
CA MET A 47 -0.05 16.91 3.23
C MET A 47 1.29 16.18 3.28
N LEU A 48 1.78 15.80 2.09
CA LEU A 48 2.99 15.03 1.89
C LEU A 48 3.78 15.60 0.71
N GLN A 49 5.02 15.16 0.52
CA GLN A 49 5.72 15.39 -0.74
C GLN A 49 4.89 14.84 -1.90
N LYS A 50 4.81 15.61 -2.99
CA LYS A 50 4.06 15.20 -4.19
C LYS A 50 4.50 13.84 -4.72
N GLU A 51 5.80 13.55 -4.72
CA GLU A 51 6.35 12.26 -5.15
C GLU A 51 5.74 11.08 -4.37
N VAL A 52 5.60 11.23 -3.04
CA VAL A 52 5.00 10.18 -2.19
C VAL A 52 3.52 10.00 -2.52
N VAL A 53 2.78 11.10 -2.68
CA VAL A 53 1.35 11.04 -3.05
C VAL A 53 1.15 10.37 -4.41
N MET A 54 2.01 10.69 -5.39
CA MET A 54 1.95 10.06 -6.72
C MET A 54 2.19 8.55 -6.65
N ARG A 55 3.07 8.09 -5.77
CA ARG A 55 3.24 6.65 -5.52
C ARG A 55 2.03 6.03 -4.84
N MET A 56 1.40 6.73 -3.90
CA MET A 56 0.21 6.23 -3.20
C MET A 56 -0.95 5.97 -4.17
N VAL A 57 -1.16 6.87 -5.13
CA VAL A 57 -2.28 6.82 -6.08
C VAL A 57 -1.90 6.24 -7.44
N GLY A 58 -0.68 5.73 -7.60
CA GLY A 58 -0.19 5.18 -8.87
C GLY A 58 -1.02 4.02 -9.37
N ASP A 59 -1.21 3.95 -10.69
CA ASP A 59 -1.91 2.86 -11.35
C ASP A 59 -0.94 1.76 -11.81
N PRO A 60 -1.37 0.49 -11.93
CA PRO A 60 -0.55 -0.57 -12.50
C PRO A 60 0.02 -0.17 -13.87
N GLY A 61 1.28 -0.48 -14.09
CA GLY A 61 1.98 -0.18 -15.34
C GLY A 61 2.65 1.19 -15.39
N THR A 62 2.44 2.03 -14.37
CA THR A 62 3.12 3.33 -14.26
C THR A 62 4.42 3.22 -13.47
N GLU A 63 5.29 4.21 -13.64
CA GLU A 63 6.57 4.27 -12.92
C GLU A 63 6.38 4.43 -11.41
N GLU A 64 5.34 5.13 -11.00
CA GLU A 64 5.03 5.41 -9.59
C GLU A 64 4.47 4.18 -8.84
N TYR A 65 3.90 3.23 -9.58
CA TYR A 65 3.28 2.05 -8.99
C TYR A 65 4.31 1.12 -8.35
N GLY A 66 4.12 0.80 -7.09
CA GLY A 66 5.02 -0.07 -6.34
C GLY A 66 4.40 -0.59 -5.04
N ARG A 67 5.25 -1.03 -4.12
CA ARG A 67 4.82 -1.59 -2.85
C ARG A 67 3.90 -0.64 -2.06
N LEU A 68 4.24 0.64 -1.98
CA LEU A 68 3.43 1.64 -1.27
C LEU A 68 2.04 1.75 -1.92
N SER A 69 1.96 1.79 -3.25
CA SER A 69 0.70 1.83 -3.98
C SER A 69 -0.20 0.65 -3.62
N VAL A 70 0.31 -0.56 -3.75
CA VAL A 70 -0.45 -1.80 -3.54
C VAL A 70 -0.94 -1.91 -2.10
N MET A 71 -0.05 -1.73 -1.13
CA MET A 71 -0.39 -1.94 0.27
C MET A 71 -1.39 -0.91 0.80
N LEU A 72 -1.29 0.34 0.38
CA LEU A 72 -2.25 1.37 0.78
C LEU A 72 -3.56 1.28 -0.01
N GLN A 73 -3.51 1.01 -1.31
CA GLN A 73 -4.72 0.84 -2.13
C GLN A 73 -5.52 -0.41 -1.75
N TYR A 74 -4.89 -1.39 -1.15
CA TYR A 74 -5.58 -2.54 -0.58
C TYR A 74 -6.52 -2.13 0.58
N ARG A 75 -6.10 -1.19 1.41
CA ARG A 75 -6.85 -0.73 2.59
C ARG A 75 -7.72 0.50 2.34
N PHE A 76 -7.32 1.36 1.41
CA PHE A 76 -7.92 2.68 1.24
C PHE A 76 -8.25 3.00 -0.21
N ASN A 77 -9.37 3.69 -0.40
CA ASN A 77 -9.60 4.49 -1.59
C ASN A 77 -8.89 5.84 -1.38
N MET A 78 -8.01 6.20 -2.29
CA MET A 78 -7.17 7.39 -2.15
C MET A 78 -7.35 8.32 -3.33
N ARG A 79 -7.29 9.62 -3.05
CA ARG A 79 -7.40 10.66 -4.07
C ARG A 79 -6.41 11.78 -3.76
N ARG A 80 -5.61 12.16 -4.76
CA ARG A 80 -4.87 13.41 -4.73
C ARG A 80 -5.87 14.57 -4.89
N VAL A 81 -5.88 15.50 -3.96
CA VAL A 81 -6.86 16.59 -3.93
C VAL A 81 -6.33 17.79 -4.71
N PHE A 82 -5.18 18.34 -4.29
CA PHE A 82 -4.47 19.42 -4.97
C PHE A 82 -3.01 19.48 -4.56
N ASP A 83 -2.20 20.20 -5.35
CA ASP A 83 -0.80 20.46 -5.05
C ASP A 83 -0.63 21.78 -4.30
N VAL A 84 0.39 21.84 -3.45
CA VAL A 84 0.77 23.03 -2.69
C VAL A 84 2.22 23.39 -3.05
N PRO A 85 2.46 24.56 -3.66
CA PRO A 85 3.79 24.94 -4.08
C PRO A 85 4.69 25.28 -2.91
N PRO A 86 6.04 25.13 -3.05
CA PRO A 86 7.00 25.45 -1.99
C PRO A 86 6.89 26.86 -1.43
N GLY A 87 6.53 27.83 -2.25
CA GLY A 87 6.35 29.24 -1.85
C GLY A 87 5.23 29.49 -0.84
N ALA A 88 4.32 28.53 -0.64
CA ALA A 88 3.27 28.63 0.37
C ALA A 88 3.77 28.43 1.82
N PHE A 89 5.03 28.04 2.00
CA PHE A 89 5.61 27.72 3.30
C PHE A 89 6.78 28.62 3.65
N ARG A 90 7.02 28.78 4.97
CA ARG A 90 8.21 29.44 5.50
C ARG A 90 8.74 28.66 6.71
N PRO A 91 9.99 28.11 6.65
CA PRO A 91 10.85 28.09 5.46
C PRO A 91 10.24 27.23 4.33
N ALA A 92 10.52 27.62 3.06
CA ALA A 92 10.00 26.87 1.91
C ALA A 92 10.69 25.51 1.80
N PRO A 93 9.93 24.40 1.60
CA PRO A 93 10.51 23.11 1.27
C PRO A 93 11.16 23.15 -0.13
N LYS A 94 12.04 22.18 -0.40
CA LYS A 94 12.73 22.10 -1.70
C LYS A 94 11.86 21.51 -2.81
N VAL A 95 10.74 20.90 -2.47
CA VAL A 95 9.90 20.12 -3.38
C VAL A 95 8.44 20.50 -3.24
N MET A 96 7.65 20.20 -4.28
CA MET A 96 6.19 20.34 -4.29
C MET A 96 5.57 19.42 -3.25
N SER A 97 4.58 19.92 -2.51
CA SER A 97 3.71 19.14 -1.64
C SER A 97 2.38 18.84 -2.32
N SER A 98 1.65 17.88 -1.80
CA SER A 98 0.34 17.50 -2.30
C SER A 98 -0.56 17.08 -1.14
N ILE A 99 -1.85 17.35 -1.28
CA ILE A 99 -2.87 16.87 -0.34
C ILE A 99 -3.46 15.58 -0.88
N VAL A 100 -3.52 14.58 -0.02
CA VAL A 100 -4.15 13.28 -0.31
C VAL A 100 -5.26 13.02 0.70
N ARG A 101 -6.40 12.54 0.21
CA ARG A 101 -7.47 12.03 1.06
C ARG A 101 -7.54 10.52 0.94
N MET A 102 -7.66 9.85 2.10
CA MET A 102 -7.70 8.41 2.24
C MET A 102 -8.98 8.01 2.97
N VAL A 103 -9.77 7.15 2.36
CA VAL A 103 -10.99 6.60 2.95
C VAL A 103 -10.85 5.08 3.02
N PRO A 104 -11.03 4.45 4.20
CA PRO A 104 -10.96 3.01 4.30
C PRO A 104 -11.93 2.32 3.34
N ARG A 105 -11.46 1.28 2.66
CA ARG A 105 -12.31 0.42 1.86
C ARG A 105 -13.20 -0.42 2.78
N PRO A 106 -14.43 -0.76 2.37
CA PRO A 106 -15.26 -1.67 3.13
C PRO A 106 -14.52 -2.98 3.45
N ALA A 107 -14.69 -3.50 4.67
CA ALA A 107 -14.02 -4.73 5.10
C ALA A 107 -14.31 -5.92 4.16
N ALA A 108 -15.51 -5.97 3.58
CA ALA A 108 -15.88 -7.01 2.61
C ALA A 108 -15.04 -6.99 1.32
N GLU A 109 -14.43 -5.87 0.97
CA GLU A 109 -13.55 -5.75 -0.21
C GLU A 109 -12.09 -6.09 0.12
N CYS A 110 -11.73 -6.18 1.39
CA CYS A 110 -10.38 -6.52 1.85
C CYS A 110 -10.29 -8.03 2.09
N THR A 111 -10.12 -8.81 1.03
CA THR A 111 -10.30 -10.27 1.01
C THR A 111 -9.02 -11.08 1.17
N ALA A 112 -7.90 -10.47 1.51
CA ALA A 112 -6.67 -11.19 1.81
C ALA A 112 -6.84 -12.03 3.08
N MET A 113 -6.58 -13.33 2.98
CA MET A 113 -6.67 -14.27 4.10
C MET A 113 -5.61 -14.00 5.16
N ASP A 114 -4.43 -13.55 4.74
CA ASP A 114 -3.29 -13.20 5.59
C ASP A 114 -2.65 -11.92 5.08
N TYR A 115 -2.90 -10.81 5.78
CA TYR A 115 -2.37 -9.50 5.42
C TYR A 115 -0.83 -9.44 5.49
N ALA A 116 -0.22 -10.11 6.47
CA ALA A 116 1.23 -10.16 6.60
C ALA A 116 1.85 -10.90 5.40
N LEU A 117 1.22 -11.99 4.94
CA LEU A 117 1.65 -12.71 3.75
C LEU A 117 1.50 -11.87 2.48
N LEU A 118 0.40 -11.14 2.34
CA LEU A 118 0.23 -10.18 1.25
C LEU A 118 1.41 -9.19 1.21
N GLY A 119 1.78 -8.63 2.35
CA GLY A 119 2.92 -7.74 2.47
C GLY A 119 4.24 -8.36 2.04
N LYS A 120 4.49 -9.63 2.39
CA LYS A 120 5.69 -10.37 1.99
C LYS A 120 5.73 -10.62 0.49
N VAL A 121 4.62 -11.05 -0.10
CA VAL A 121 4.50 -11.29 -1.54
C VAL A 121 4.74 -10.00 -2.33
N VAL A 122 4.10 -8.91 -1.93
CA VAL A 122 4.27 -7.60 -2.57
C VAL A 122 5.72 -7.11 -2.45
N THR A 123 6.33 -7.24 -1.27
CA THR A 123 7.75 -6.88 -1.05
C THR A 123 8.66 -7.68 -1.97
N ALA A 124 8.44 -8.98 -2.11
CA ALA A 124 9.23 -9.83 -2.99
C ALA A 124 9.07 -9.42 -4.46
N ALA A 125 7.84 -9.18 -4.91
CA ALA A 125 7.55 -8.81 -6.31
C ALA A 125 8.21 -7.50 -6.73
N PHE A 126 8.35 -6.54 -5.82
CA PHE A 126 8.98 -5.23 -6.10
C PHE A 126 10.44 -5.14 -5.66
N GLY A 127 10.99 -6.18 -5.03
CA GLY A 127 12.36 -6.19 -4.51
C GLY A 127 13.43 -6.09 -5.59
N GLN A 128 13.15 -6.59 -6.78
CA GLN A 128 14.02 -6.52 -7.95
C GLN A 128 13.23 -6.02 -9.15
N ARG A 129 13.16 -4.72 -9.31
CA ARG A 129 12.26 -4.06 -10.27
C ARG A 129 12.39 -4.54 -11.73
N ARG A 130 13.59 -4.94 -12.15
CA ARG A 130 13.84 -5.40 -13.53
C ARG A 130 13.59 -6.90 -13.73
N LYS A 131 13.31 -7.64 -12.67
CA LYS A 131 13.08 -9.09 -12.74
C LYS A 131 11.61 -9.42 -12.91
N THR A 132 11.34 -10.54 -13.60
CA THR A 132 10.00 -11.06 -13.78
C THR A 132 9.50 -11.77 -12.52
N LEU A 133 8.19 -12.00 -12.45
CA LEU A 133 7.54 -12.69 -11.33
C LEU A 133 8.08 -14.12 -11.13
N ARG A 134 8.45 -14.81 -12.22
CA ARG A 134 9.09 -16.14 -12.14
C ARG A 134 10.29 -16.11 -11.20
N ASN A 135 11.08 -15.05 -11.26
CA ASN A 135 12.29 -14.92 -10.44
C ASN A 135 11.98 -14.32 -9.06
N THR A 136 11.15 -13.27 -8.98
CA THR A 136 10.89 -12.56 -7.73
C THR A 136 10.02 -13.36 -6.77
N LEU A 137 9.10 -14.18 -7.29
CA LEU A 137 8.16 -14.98 -6.49
C LEU A 137 8.51 -16.47 -6.44
N ARG A 138 9.70 -16.85 -6.84
CA ARG A 138 10.14 -18.27 -6.91
C ARG A 138 10.02 -19.02 -5.58
N ASP A 139 10.13 -18.30 -4.45
CA ASP A 139 10.01 -18.91 -3.13
C ASP A 139 8.55 -19.15 -2.72
N TYR A 140 7.60 -18.62 -3.48
CA TYR A 140 6.16 -18.68 -3.20
C TYR A 140 5.38 -19.48 -4.26
N LEU A 141 5.75 -19.33 -5.55
CA LEU A 141 5.00 -19.87 -6.68
C LEU A 141 5.91 -20.64 -7.63
N ASP A 142 5.41 -21.77 -8.12
CA ASP A 142 5.96 -22.51 -9.26
C ASP A 142 5.15 -22.26 -10.55
N GLU A 143 5.55 -22.90 -11.66
CA GLU A 143 4.86 -22.73 -12.95
C GLU A 143 3.40 -23.22 -12.92
N ALA A 144 3.11 -24.27 -12.14
CA ALA A 144 1.74 -24.77 -11.99
C ALA A 144 0.87 -23.77 -11.22
N ASP A 145 1.42 -23.09 -10.23
CA ASP A 145 0.73 -22.04 -9.48
C ASP A 145 0.38 -20.86 -10.39
N PHE A 146 1.30 -20.40 -11.22
CA PHE A 146 1.04 -19.33 -12.18
C PHE A 146 -0.05 -19.73 -13.18
N ALA A 147 -0.03 -20.96 -13.67
CA ALA A 147 -1.08 -21.48 -14.55
C ALA A 147 -2.45 -21.51 -13.87
N ALA A 148 -2.50 -21.98 -12.62
CA ALA A 148 -3.73 -22.01 -11.83
C ALA A 148 -4.32 -20.62 -11.57
N LEU A 149 -3.45 -19.61 -11.37
CA LEU A 149 -3.84 -18.23 -11.17
C LEU A 149 -4.19 -17.51 -12.48
N GLY A 150 -3.78 -18.04 -13.63
CA GLY A 150 -3.91 -17.36 -14.92
C GLY A 150 -3.04 -16.11 -15.03
N ILE A 151 -1.91 -16.09 -14.33
CA ILE A 151 -0.95 -14.98 -14.34
C ILE A 151 0.29 -15.38 -15.12
N ASP A 152 0.70 -14.53 -16.07
CA ASP A 152 1.92 -14.73 -16.83
C ASP A 152 3.16 -14.52 -15.94
N PRO A 153 3.99 -15.56 -15.71
CA PRO A 153 5.21 -15.45 -14.91
C PRO A 153 6.28 -14.56 -15.54
N GLY A 154 6.16 -14.24 -16.81
CA GLY A 154 7.05 -13.30 -17.53
C GLY A 154 6.78 -11.83 -17.26
N LEU A 155 5.67 -11.50 -16.59
CA LEU A 155 5.36 -10.13 -16.19
C LEU A 155 6.27 -9.68 -15.03
N ARG A 156 6.37 -8.37 -14.87
CA ARG A 156 6.96 -7.73 -13.67
C ARG A 156 5.85 -7.36 -12.69
N GLY A 157 6.19 -7.21 -11.41
CA GLY A 157 5.23 -6.86 -10.36
C GLY A 157 4.43 -5.59 -10.65
N GLU A 158 5.04 -4.61 -11.31
CA GLU A 158 4.38 -3.36 -11.69
C GLU A 158 3.17 -3.52 -12.63
N ARG A 159 3.03 -4.67 -13.28
CA ARG A 159 1.92 -4.99 -14.19
C ARG A 159 0.70 -5.58 -13.49
N LEU A 160 0.86 -6.01 -12.24
CA LEU A 160 -0.22 -6.65 -11.49
C LEU A 160 -1.11 -5.62 -10.79
N SER A 161 -2.42 -5.86 -10.81
CA SER A 161 -3.38 -5.12 -10.00
C SER A 161 -3.26 -5.49 -8.52
N VAL A 162 -3.88 -4.69 -7.66
CA VAL A 162 -4.00 -5.03 -6.23
C VAL A 162 -4.72 -6.37 -6.06
N ASP A 163 -5.79 -6.62 -6.82
CA ASP A 163 -6.53 -7.88 -6.77
C ASP A 163 -5.68 -9.08 -7.19
N ASP A 164 -4.81 -8.92 -8.16
CA ASP A 164 -3.87 -9.98 -8.56
C ASP A 164 -2.93 -10.35 -7.41
N PHE A 165 -2.41 -9.37 -6.69
CA PHE A 165 -1.57 -9.61 -5.51
C PHE A 165 -2.35 -10.32 -4.39
N VAL A 166 -3.61 -9.95 -4.16
CA VAL A 166 -4.47 -10.61 -3.18
C VAL A 166 -4.71 -12.07 -3.59
N ARG A 167 -4.99 -12.34 -4.85
CA ARG A 167 -5.19 -13.69 -5.38
C ARG A 167 -3.93 -14.55 -5.22
N ILE A 168 -2.77 -13.99 -5.48
CA ILE A 168 -1.47 -14.66 -5.27
C ILE A 168 -1.30 -14.99 -3.78
N ALA A 169 -1.46 -14.01 -2.90
CA ALA A 169 -1.29 -14.21 -1.47
C ALA A 169 -2.26 -15.26 -0.92
N ASN A 170 -3.52 -15.24 -1.35
CA ASN A 170 -4.51 -16.23 -0.94
C ASN A 170 -4.19 -17.63 -1.46
N HIS A 171 -3.68 -17.74 -2.68
CA HIS A 171 -3.23 -19.02 -3.24
C HIS A 171 -2.06 -19.60 -2.44
N VAL A 172 -1.09 -18.77 -2.09
CA VAL A 172 0.05 -19.18 -1.24
C VAL A 172 -0.42 -19.59 0.16
N ALA A 173 -1.34 -18.84 0.75
CA ALA A 173 -1.90 -19.15 2.07
C ALA A 173 -2.62 -20.52 2.07
N ALA A 174 -3.35 -20.84 1.01
CA ALA A 174 -4.08 -22.11 0.86
C ALA A 174 -3.14 -23.32 0.70
N LYS A 175 -1.91 -23.12 0.23
CA LYS A 175 -0.89 -24.18 0.13
C LYS A 175 -0.31 -24.59 1.47
N GLY A 176 -0.55 -23.82 2.53
CA GLY A 176 0.01 -24.05 3.87
C GLY A 176 1.43 -23.47 4.03
N PRO A 177 2.06 -23.69 5.21
CA PRO A 177 3.38 -23.15 5.50
C PRO A 177 4.40 -23.63 4.47
N GLN A 178 5.13 -22.66 3.90
CA GLN A 178 6.24 -22.96 3.02
C GLN A 178 7.36 -23.63 3.82
N PRO A 179 7.98 -24.70 3.34
CA PRO A 179 9.18 -25.27 3.98
C PRO A 179 10.27 -24.19 4.03
N ALA A 180 10.93 -24.12 5.17
CA ALA A 180 12.01 -23.17 5.41
C ALA A 180 13.19 -23.42 4.44
#